data_a83963170ae0279fba48a440805157e9
#
_entry.id   a83963170ae0279fba48a440805157e9
#
_cell.length_a   1.000
_cell.length_b   1.000
_cell.length_c   1.000
_cell.angle_alpha   90.00
_cell.angle_beta   90.00
_cell.angle_gamma   90.00
#
_symmetry.space_group_name_H-M   'P 1'
#
loop_
_entity.id
_entity.type
_entity.pdbx_description
1 polymer ?
#
loop_
_entity_poly.entity_id
_entity_poly.type
_entity_poly.pdbx_seq_one_letter_code
_entity_poly.pdbx_strand_id
1 'polypeptide(L)'
;MLAQAAGKIKALSPQLKGAFTKPFVATAEILRFPRDMAAERALEAPAPGRFTAYFTRSRREILKIQRLRYRIFSQEYGASFSAPFGLDRDRFDRHCLHLVVRDNRNGEIVGYTRVLPGERLHRTGGFYSSGEFDLTMLSQLEGKLAEIGRTCIHPEHRNGAVISVLWARLAQYMLENDV
;
A
#
# COMPACT_ATOMS: atom_id res chain seq x y z
N MET A 1 -7.37 -30.82 1.55
CA MET A 1 -8.18 -29.61 1.65
C MET A 1 -7.66 -28.41 0.81
N LEU A 2 -7.00 -28.66 -0.33
CA LEU A 2 -6.44 -27.61 -1.21
C LEU A 2 -7.21 -27.47 -2.55
N ALA A 3 -8.28 -28.23 -2.75
CA ALA A 3 -9.02 -28.26 -4.03
C ALA A 3 -10.24 -27.31 -4.09
N GLN A 4 -10.60 -26.63 -3.00
CA GLN A 4 -11.80 -25.77 -2.96
C GLN A 4 -11.57 -24.30 -3.26
N ALA A 5 -10.31 -23.83 -3.34
CA ALA A 5 -10.01 -22.43 -3.64
C ALA A 5 -10.05 -22.09 -5.14
N ALA A 6 -9.89 -23.07 -6.03
CA ALA A 6 -9.86 -22.87 -7.48
C ALA A 6 -11.25 -22.65 -8.12
N GLY A 7 -12.33 -22.93 -7.40
CA GLY A 7 -13.70 -22.89 -7.95
C GLY A 7 -14.38 -21.53 -7.98
N LYS A 8 -13.86 -20.51 -7.33
CA LYS A 8 -14.54 -19.20 -7.16
C LYS A 8 -14.10 -18.08 -8.11
N ILE A 9 -13.13 -18.32 -8.99
CA ILE A 9 -12.68 -17.30 -9.97
C ILE A 9 -13.56 -17.24 -11.23
N LYS A 10 -14.54 -18.16 -11.36
CA LYS A 10 -15.40 -18.22 -12.56
C LYS A 10 -16.54 -17.19 -12.65
N ALA A 11 -16.70 -16.31 -11.69
CA ALA A 11 -17.81 -15.34 -11.63
C ALA A 11 -17.40 -13.86 -11.85
N LEU A 12 -16.24 -13.57 -12.42
CA LEU A 12 -15.91 -12.22 -12.84
C LEU A 12 -16.47 -11.95 -14.23
N SER A 13 -17.23 -10.86 -14.37
CA SER A 13 -17.90 -10.47 -15.60
C SER A 13 -16.91 -10.32 -16.76
N PRO A 14 -17.34 -10.56 -18.03
CA PRO A 14 -16.47 -10.48 -19.21
C PRO A 14 -15.76 -9.12 -19.42
N GLN A 15 -16.28 -8.06 -18.82
CA GLN A 15 -15.72 -6.71 -18.93
C GLN A 15 -14.40 -6.51 -18.15
N LEU A 16 -14.15 -7.31 -17.11
CA LEU A 16 -12.91 -7.25 -16.33
C LEU A 16 -11.78 -8.09 -16.95
N LYS A 17 -12.09 -9.03 -17.85
CA LYS A 17 -11.07 -9.87 -18.50
C LYS A 17 -10.19 -9.11 -19.49
N GLY A 18 -10.66 -7.99 -20.04
CA GLY A 18 -9.92 -7.17 -21.00
C GLY A 18 -8.88 -6.23 -20.39
N ALA A 19 -9.00 -5.92 -19.11
CA ALA A 19 -8.13 -4.95 -18.44
C ALA A 19 -6.79 -5.54 -17.94
N PHE A 20 -6.70 -6.88 -17.83
CA PHE A 20 -5.52 -7.56 -17.26
C PHE A 20 -4.66 -8.30 -18.30
N THR A 21 -4.98 -8.21 -19.62
CA THR A 21 -4.27 -8.96 -20.66
C THR A 21 -3.14 -8.20 -21.34
N LYS A 22 -2.85 -6.96 -20.97
CA LYS A 22 -1.62 -6.29 -21.42
C LYS A 22 -0.54 -6.49 -20.36
N PRO A 23 0.62 -7.09 -20.71
CA PRO A 23 1.75 -7.12 -19.78
C PRO A 23 2.14 -5.67 -19.49
N PHE A 24 2.04 -5.26 -18.23
CA PHE A 24 2.63 -4.01 -17.76
C PHE A 24 4.14 -4.26 -17.72
N VAL A 25 4.79 -4.01 -18.83
CA VAL A 25 6.25 -3.93 -18.88
C VAL A 25 6.60 -2.59 -18.27
N ALA A 26 6.84 -2.59 -16.97
CA ALA A 26 7.53 -1.49 -16.31
C ALA A 26 8.97 -1.50 -16.83
N THR A 27 9.23 -0.73 -17.89
CA THR A 27 10.60 -0.44 -18.29
C THR A 27 11.24 0.32 -17.14
N ALA A 28 12.38 -0.19 -16.65
CA ALA A 28 13.18 0.36 -15.54
C ALA A 28 13.72 1.78 -15.81
N GLU A 29 13.34 2.41 -16.90
CA GLU A 29 13.75 3.77 -17.28
C GLU A 29 12.95 4.90 -16.62
N ILE A 30 11.81 4.62 -15.99
CA ILE A 30 10.90 5.68 -15.50
C ILE A 30 11.32 6.22 -14.13
N LEU A 31 12.32 5.65 -13.45
CA LEU A 31 12.72 6.06 -12.10
C LEU A 31 14.20 6.45 -11.96
N ARG A 32 14.85 6.89 -13.03
CA ARG A 32 16.09 7.66 -12.89
C ARG A 32 15.74 9.09 -12.51
N PHE A 33 15.43 9.32 -11.25
CA PHE A 33 15.49 10.67 -10.69
C PHE A 33 16.96 11.13 -10.74
N PRO A 34 17.28 12.30 -11.34
CA PRO A 34 18.61 12.85 -11.27
C PRO A 34 18.99 13.02 -9.80
N ARG A 35 20.13 12.43 -9.40
CA ARG A 35 20.66 12.55 -8.02
C ARG A 35 20.90 13.99 -7.57
N ASP A 36 20.97 14.92 -8.50
CA ASP A 36 21.36 16.32 -8.25
C ASP A 36 20.20 17.22 -7.78
N MET A 37 18.94 16.75 -7.85
CA MET A 37 17.81 17.55 -7.36
C MET A 37 17.47 17.36 -5.87
N ALA A 38 18.10 16.40 -5.19
CA ALA A 38 17.85 16.14 -3.76
C ALA A 38 18.64 17.08 -2.84
N ALA A 39 19.74 17.69 -3.32
CA ALA A 39 20.64 18.48 -2.49
C ALA A 39 20.22 19.97 -2.34
N GLU A 40 19.39 20.50 -3.21
CA GLU A 40 19.10 21.95 -3.24
C GLU A 40 17.76 22.37 -2.64
N ARG A 41 16.96 21.42 -2.14
CA ARG A 41 15.69 21.71 -1.46
C ARG A 41 15.64 21.13 -0.04
N ALA A 42 16.59 21.52 0.81
CA ALA A 42 16.28 21.68 2.23
C ALA A 42 15.34 22.91 2.35
N LEU A 43 14.17 22.78 1.74
CA LEU A 43 13.11 23.75 1.83
C LEU A 43 12.57 23.69 3.26
N GLU A 44 12.51 24.86 3.89
CA GLU A 44 11.70 25.13 5.08
C GLU A 44 10.48 24.22 5.08
N ALA A 45 10.22 23.54 6.21
CA ALA A 45 9.07 22.66 6.33
C ALA A 45 7.84 23.45 5.86
N PRO A 46 7.16 23.02 4.79
CA PRO A 46 6.01 23.76 4.29
C PRO A 46 5.02 23.92 5.42
N ALA A 47 4.40 25.08 5.54
CA ALA A 47 3.31 25.32 6.47
C ALA A 47 2.37 24.11 6.45
N PRO A 48 1.87 23.62 7.61
CA PRO A 48 1.14 22.38 7.68
C PRO A 48 -0.04 22.44 6.70
N GLY A 49 0.10 21.72 5.59
CA GLY A 49 -0.93 21.63 4.57
C GLY A 49 -2.18 20.96 5.15
N ARG A 50 -3.27 20.98 4.40
CA ARG A 50 -4.51 20.28 4.79
C ARG A 50 -4.28 18.83 5.17
N PHE A 51 -3.36 18.15 4.52
CA PHE A 51 -3.08 16.73 4.72
C PHE A 51 -1.66 16.51 5.24
N THR A 52 -1.52 15.62 6.22
CA THR A 52 -0.23 15.17 6.75
C THR A 52 -0.09 13.67 6.61
N ALA A 53 1.01 13.20 5.98
CA ALA A 53 1.35 11.79 5.91
C ALA A 53 2.43 11.44 6.94
N TYR A 54 2.23 10.33 7.67
CA TYR A 54 3.17 9.84 8.66
C TYR A 54 3.01 8.34 8.90
N PHE A 55 4.08 7.71 9.40
CA PHE A 55 4.01 6.32 9.87
C PHE A 55 3.48 6.26 11.29
N THR A 56 2.53 5.34 11.54
CA THR A 56 1.94 5.14 12.86
C THR A 56 2.21 3.75 13.41
N ARG A 57 2.31 3.68 14.76
CA ARG A 57 2.28 2.45 15.56
C ARG A 57 1.14 2.47 16.57
N SER A 58 0.31 3.49 16.55
CA SER A 58 -0.82 3.64 17.46
C SER A 58 -1.87 2.55 17.20
N ARG A 59 -2.14 1.72 18.21
CA ARG A 59 -3.19 0.69 18.13
C ARG A 59 -4.56 1.27 17.77
N ARG A 60 -4.87 2.47 18.28
CA ARG A 60 -6.13 3.15 17.98
C ARG A 60 -6.23 3.54 16.51
N GLU A 61 -5.14 4.05 15.92
CA GLU A 61 -5.10 4.40 14.50
C GLU A 61 -5.11 3.14 13.63
N ILE A 62 -4.38 2.10 13.99
CA ILE A 62 -4.39 0.82 13.27
C ILE A 62 -5.83 0.24 13.22
N LEU A 63 -6.58 0.30 14.30
CA LEU A 63 -8.00 -0.12 14.28
C LEU A 63 -8.86 0.76 13.35
N LYS A 64 -8.65 2.08 13.33
CA LYS A 64 -9.33 2.97 12.38
C LYS A 64 -9.00 2.63 10.94
N ILE A 65 -7.73 2.36 10.65
CA ILE A 65 -7.24 1.94 9.34
C ILE A 65 -7.88 0.62 8.90
N GLN A 66 -7.90 -0.39 9.76
CA GLN A 66 -8.49 -1.70 9.47
C GLN A 66 -9.99 -1.60 9.16
N ARG A 67 -10.73 -0.69 9.83
CA ARG A 67 -12.13 -0.39 9.52
C ARG A 67 -12.28 0.35 8.20
N LEU A 68 -11.41 1.32 7.92
CA LEU A 68 -11.41 2.05 6.65
C LEU A 68 -11.16 1.10 5.47
N ARG A 69 -10.14 0.25 5.57
CA ARG A 69 -9.81 -0.78 4.58
C ARG A 69 -10.98 -1.73 4.35
N TYR A 70 -11.55 -2.28 5.44
CA TYR A 70 -12.71 -3.17 5.36
C TYR A 70 -13.86 -2.52 4.59
N ARG A 71 -14.24 -1.31 4.96
CA ARG A 71 -15.32 -0.58 4.31
C ARG A 71 -15.07 -0.40 2.80
N ILE A 72 -13.89 0.09 2.44
CA ILE A 72 -13.52 0.37 1.05
C ILE A 72 -13.47 -0.92 0.24
N PHE A 73 -12.73 -1.93 0.70
CA PHE A 73 -12.54 -3.16 -0.06
C PHE A 73 -13.79 -4.02 -0.13
N SER A 74 -14.65 -4.03 0.90
CA SER A 74 -15.94 -4.72 0.84
C SER A 74 -16.90 -4.07 -0.16
N GLN A 75 -16.96 -2.74 -0.17
CA GLN A 75 -17.89 -2.02 -1.03
C GLN A 75 -17.46 -2.03 -2.50
N GLU A 76 -16.16 -1.90 -2.77
CA GLU A 76 -15.67 -1.71 -4.14
C GLU A 76 -15.30 -3.01 -4.84
N TYR A 77 -14.82 -4.00 -4.10
CA TYR A 77 -14.34 -5.27 -4.68
C TYR A 77 -15.21 -6.46 -4.31
N GLY A 78 -16.30 -6.26 -3.56
CA GLY A 78 -17.14 -7.37 -3.10
C GLY A 78 -16.36 -8.37 -2.25
N ALA A 79 -15.24 -7.95 -1.66
CA ALA A 79 -14.39 -8.83 -0.89
C ALA A 79 -15.13 -9.26 0.37
N SER A 80 -15.49 -10.54 0.43
CA SER A 80 -16.01 -11.15 1.65
C SER A 80 -14.85 -11.48 2.57
N PHE A 81 -14.55 -10.56 3.49
CA PHE A 81 -13.61 -10.84 4.56
C PHE A 81 -14.29 -11.67 5.63
N SER A 82 -13.71 -12.83 5.96
CA SER A 82 -14.05 -13.58 7.19
C SER A 82 -13.53 -12.80 8.41
N ALA A 83 -13.86 -11.51 8.48
CA ALA A 83 -13.32 -10.65 9.51
C ALA A 83 -14.39 -10.34 10.54
N PRO A 84 -14.32 -10.93 11.75
CA PRO A 84 -15.19 -10.52 12.82
C PRO A 84 -15.00 -9.01 13.07
N PHE A 85 -16.10 -8.31 13.36
CA PHE A 85 -16.11 -6.89 13.72
C PHE A 85 -15.83 -5.87 12.60
N GLY A 86 -15.92 -6.26 11.31
CA GLY A 86 -15.70 -5.33 10.19
C GLY A 86 -14.27 -4.75 10.15
N LEU A 87 -13.27 -5.60 10.41
CA LEU A 87 -11.86 -5.24 10.39
C LEU A 87 -11.15 -6.04 9.28
N ASP A 88 -10.58 -5.38 8.28
CA ASP A 88 -9.62 -6.02 7.39
C ASP A 88 -8.29 -6.16 8.13
N ARG A 89 -8.03 -7.38 8.60
CA ARG A 89 -6.84 -7.72 9.37
C ARG A 89 -6.24 -9.02 8.87
N ASP A 90 -4.93 -9.03 8.65
CA ASP A 90 -4.19 -10.22 8.27
C ASP A 90 -2.90 -10.41 9.10
N ARG A 91 -2.23 -11.55 8.88
CA ARG A 91 -0.99 -11.89 9.59
C ARG A 91 0.18 -10.94 9.31
N PHE A 92 0.14 -10.23 8.18
CA PHE A 92 1.20 -9.31 7.76
C PHE A 92 1.15 -7.98 8.50
N ASP A 93 -0.04 -7.53 8.93
CA ASP A 93 -0.22 -6.19 9.53
C ASP A 93 0.76 -5.91 10.67
N ARG A 94 1.03 -6.89 11.54
CA ARG A 94 1.97 -6.73 12.67
C ARG A 94 3.44 -6.55 12.26
N HIS A 95 3.79 -6.92 11.02
CA HIS A 95 5.14 -6.85 10.48
C HIS A 95 5.34 -5.68 9.52
N CYS A 96 4.26 -5.04 9.10
CA CYS A 96 4.28 -3.89 8.21
C CYS A 96 4.48 -2.59 8.96
N LEU A 97 4.95 -1.58 8.22
CA LEU A 97 4.83 -0.19 8.59
C LEU A 97 3.50 0.33 8.06
N HIS A 98 2.83 1.17 8.83
CA HIS A 98 1.53 1.71 8.52
C HIS A 98 1.66 3.19 8.19
N LEU A 99 1.63 3.54 6.90
CA LEU A 99 1.65 4.92 6.44
C LEU A 99 0.22 5.43 6.30
N VAL A 100 -0.09 6.51 6.97
CA VAL A 100 -1.42 7.14 6.99
C VAL A 100 -1.36 8.56 6.49
N VAL A 101 -2.46 9.02 5.90
CA VAL A 101 -2.70 10.43 5.62
C VAL A 101 -3.87 10.90 6.47
N ARG A 102 -3.64 11.97 7.24
CA ARG A 102 -4.64 12.61 8.09
C ARG A 102 -5.11 13.92 7.45
N ASP A 103 -6.41 14.17 7.44
CA ASP A 103 -6.94 15.51 7.21
C ASP A 103 -6.83 16.33 8.52
N ASN A 104 -6.03 17.40 8.49
CA ASN A 104 -5.73 18.23 9.65
C ASN A 104 -6.93 19.09 10.11
N ARG A 105 -8.01 19.18 9.30
CA ARG A 105 -9.21 19.93 9.65
C ARG A 105 -10.08 19.21 10.68
N ASN A 106 -10.14 17.88 10.59
CA ASN A 106 -11.01 17.06 11.44
C ASN A 106 -10.28 15.92 12.17
N GLY A 107 -8.98 15.72 11.88
CA GLY A 107 -8.18 14.67 12.48
C GLY A 107 -8.48 13.25 11.96
N GLU A 108 -9.24 13.11 10.87
CA GLU A 108 -9.60 11.82 10.30
C GLU A 108 -8.47 11.24 9.44
N ILE A 109 -8.34 9.92 9.45
CA ILE A 109 -7.47 9.19 8.54
C ILE A 109 -8.23 9.02 7.23
N VAL A 110 -7.71 9.63 6.16
CA VAL A 110 -8.34 9.66 4.83
C VAL A 110 -7.55 8.91 3.76
N GLY A 111 -6.32 8.51 4.06
CA GLY A 111 -5.47 7.72 3.17
C GLY A 111 -4.61 6.74 3.95
N TYR A 112 -4.30 5.63 3.31
CA TYR A 112 -3.50 4.58 3.91
C TYR A 112 -2.75 3.75 2.88
N THR A 113 -1.55 3.28 3.25
CA THR A 113 -0.86 2.15 2.65
C THR A 113 -0.03 1.43 3.70
N ARG A 114 0.25 0.14 3.49
CA ARG A 114 1.21 -0.59 4.30
C ARG A 114 2.47 -0.88 3.51
N VAL A 115 3.59 -0.89 4.19
CA VAL A 115 4.90 -1.22 3.64
C VAL A 115 5.44 -2.41 4.42
N LEU A 116 5.75 -3.50 3.73
CA LEU A 116 6.45 -4.65 4.29
C LEU A 116 7.92 -4.58 3.85
N PRO A 117 8.85 -4.17 4.72
CA PRO A 117 10.26 -4.17 4.39
C PRO A 117 10.78 -5.58 4.16
N GLY A 118 11.64 -5.78 3.16
CA GLY A 118 12.21 -7.08 2.80
C GLY A 118 12.99 -7.74 3.95
N GLU A 119 13.61 -6.95 4.80
CA GLU A 119 14.30 -7.42 6.02
C GLU A 119 13.38 -8.16 7.00
N ARG A 120 12.05 -7.99 6.89
CA ARG A 120 11.05 -8.63 7.76
C ARG A 120 10.45 -9.91 7.15
N LEU A 121 10.84 -10.30 5.95
CA LEU A 121 10.28 -11.48 5.26
C LEU A 121 10.47 -12.78 6.03
N HIS A 122 11.55 -12.91 6.80
CA HIS A 122 11.76 -14.06 7.67
C HIS A 122 10.65 -14.24 8.72
N ARG A 123 9.90 -13.18 9.06
CA ARG A 123 8.78 -13.21 10.03
C ARG A 123 7.43 -13.51 9.38
N THR A 124 7.31 -13.30 8.09
CA THR A 124 6.07 -13.46 7.32
C THR A 124 6.07 -14.70 6.44
N GLY A 125 7.25 -15.31 6.22
CA GLY A 125 7.42 -16.41 5.28
C GLY A 125 7.38 -15.97 3.82
N GLY A 126 7.69 -14.69 3.55
CA GLY A 126 7.71 -14.11 2.21
C GLY A 126 6.86 -12.85 2.08
N PHE A 127 6.82 -12.28 0.89
CA PHE A 127 5.92 -11.18 0.53
C PHE A 127 4.46 -11.65 0.51
N TYR A 128 3.50 -10.74 0.68
CA TYR A 128 2.09 -11.05 0.53
C TYR A 128 1.79 -11.56 -0.87
N SER A 129 2.36 -10.90 -1.88
CA SER A 129 2.18 -11.23 -3.30
C SER A 129 2.73 -12.60 -3.71
N SER A 130 3.63 -13.22 -2.90
CA SER A 130 4.15 -14.56 -3.19
C SER A 130 3.08 -15.66 -3.10
N GLY A 131 1.92 -15.36 -2.51
CA GLY A 131 0.76 -16.25 -2.52
C GLY A 131 -0.04 -16.22 -3.84
N GLU A 132 0.20 -15.23 -4.69
CA GLU A 132 -0.56 -15.00 -5.93
C GLU A 132 0.33 -14.99 -7.18
N PHE A 133 1.62 -14.64 -7.02
CA PHE A 133 2.57 -14.47 -8.12
C PHE A 133 3.87 -15.22 -7.85
N ASP A 134 4.52 -15.69 -8.92
CA ASP A 134 5.91 -16.15 -8.86
C ASP A 134 6.84 -14.93 -8.75
N LEU A 135 7.51 -14.82 -7.62
CA LEU A 135 8.44 -13.72 -7.34
C LEU A 135 9.91 -14.14 -7.42
N THR A 136 10.20 -15.30 -8.02
CA THR A 136 11.57 -15.85 -8.10
C THR A 136 12.56 -14.86 -8.70
N MET A 137 12.13 -14.09 -9.71
CA MET A 137 12.96 -13.08 -10.37
C MET A 137 13.35 -11.92 -9.46
N LEU A 138 12.60 -11.65 -8.39
CA LEU A 138 12.95 -10.58 -7.45
C LEU A 138 14.25 -10.89 -6.67
N SER A 139 14.60 -12.18 -6.52
CA SER A 139 15.86 -12.59 -5.87
C SER A 139 17.11 -12.17 -6.65
N GLN A 140 16.96 -11.80 -7.92
CA GLN A 140 18.06 -11.35 -8.79
C GLN A 140 18.26 -9.84 -8.73
N LEU A 141 17.34 -9.10 -8.10
CA LEU A 141 17.46 -7.65 -7.95
C LEU A 141 18.43 -7.33 -6.82
N GLU A 142 19.35 -6.42 -7.12
CA GLU A 142 20.24 -5.85 -6.11
C GLU A 142 19.50 -4.75 -5.31
N GLY A 143 19.87 -4.62 -4.04
CA GLY A 143 19.31 -3.59 -3.15
C GLY A 143 18.28 -4.14 -2.18
N LYS A 144 17.68 -3.22 -1.43
CA LYS A 144 16.63 -3.54 -0.48
C LYS A 144 15.27 -3.49 -1.15
N LEU A 145 14.43 -4.43 -0.85
CA LEU A 145 13.09 -4.53 -1.39
C LEU A 145 12.06 -4.21 -0.31
N ALA A 146 10.95 -3.63 -0.71
CA ALA A 146 9.77 -3.49 0.13
C ALA A 146 8.50 -3.72 -0.68
N GLU A 147 7.52 -4.39 -0.07
CA GLU A 147 6.20 -4.57 -0.68
C GLU A 147 5.25 -3.50 -0.18
N ILE A 148 4.60 -2.80 -1.11
CA ILE A 148 3.57 -1.81 -0.84
C ILE A 148 2.21 -2.45 -1.11
N GLY A 149 1.32 -2.39 -0.13
CA GLY A 149 0.02 -3.05 -0.27
C GLY A 149 -1.09 -2.38 0.52
N ARG A 150 -2.31 -2.85 0.28
CA ARG A 150 -3.52 -2.35 0.95
C ARG A 150 -3.72 -0.83 0.82
N THR A 151 -3.24 -0.22 -0.27
CA THR A 151 -3.42 1.21 -0.50
C THR A 151 -4.89 1.53 -0.70
N CYS A 152 -5.39 2.48 0.08
CA CYS A 152 -6.77 2.94 -0.04
C CYS A 152 -6.91 4.41 0.36
N ILE A 153 -7.83 5.11 -0.32
CA ILE A 153 -8.18 6.50 -0.07
C ILE A 153 -9.68 6.58 0.20
N HIS A 154 -10.06 7.34 1.23
CA HIS A 154 -11.46 7.59 1.55
C HIS A 154 -12.18 8.14 0.31
N PRO A 155 -13.37 7.62 -0.07
CA PRO A 155 -14.05 8.00 -1.31
C PRO A 155 -14.18 9.51 -1.52
N GLU A 156 -14.52 10.26 -0.47
CA GLU A 156 -14.67 11.70 -0.54
C GLU A 156 -13.37 12.50 -0.72
N HIS A 157 -12.21 11.81 -0.66
CA HIS A 157 -10.88 12.44 -0.74
C HIS A 157 -10.08 12.00 -1.97
N ARG A 158 -10.74 11.44 -3.00
CA ARG A 158 -10.10 10.92 -4.22
C ARG A 158 -9.86 11.97 -5.31
N ASN A 159 -9.58 13.19 -4.90
CA ASN A 159 -9.27 14.31 -5.79
C ASN A 159 -7.78 14.45 -6.16
N GLY A 160 -6.97 13.45 -5.86
CA GLY A 160 -5.52 13.43 -6.14
C GLY A 160 -4.65 13.95 -4.99
N ALA A 161 -5.12 14.87 -4.17
CA ALA A 161 -4.28 15.51 -3.14
C ALA A 161 -3.79 14.52 -2.06
N VAL A 162 -4.66 13.63 -1.58
CA VAL A 162 -4.33 12.65 -0.54
C VAL A 162 -3.31 11.63 -1.06
N ILE A 163 -3.51 11.12 -2.28
CA ILE A 163 -2.60 10.14 -2.86
C ILE A 163 -1.23 10.77 -3.13
N SER A 164 -1.17 12.02 -3.56
CA SER A 164 0.09 12.74 -3.79
C SER A 164 0.90 12.89 -2.50
N VAL A 165 0.26 13.28 -1.40
CA VAL A 165 0.92 13.41 -0.08
C VAL A 165 1.39 12.04 0.42
N LEU A 166 0.58 10.98 0.22
CA LEU A 166 0.94 9.62 0.59
C LEU A 166 2.18 9.13 -0.18
N TRP A 167 2.20 9.30 -1.51
CA TRP A 167 3.32 8.89 -2.34
C TRP A 167 4.58 9.71 -2.08
N ALA A 168 4.47 11.02 -1.82
CA ALA A 168 5.61 11.84 -1.45
C ALA A 168 6.29 11.33 -0.17
N ARG A 169 5.50 10.99 0.87
CA ARG A 169 6.06 10.44 2.12
C ARG A 169 6.63 9.04 1.94
N LEU A 170 6.01 8.24 1.07
CA LEU A 170 6.51 6.92 0.73
C LEU A 170 7.85 6.99 0.00
N ALA A 171 7.97 7.87 -1.01
CA ALA A 171 9.22 8.10 -1.74
C ALA A 171 10.33 8.58 -0.80
N GLN A 172 10.01 9.49 0.13
CA GLN A 172 10.96 9.94 1.15
C GLN A 172 11.43 8.76 2.01
N TYR A 173 10.52 7.86 2.44
CA TYR A 173 10.87 6.65 3.19
C TYR A 173 11.83 5.74 2.40
N MET A 174 11.56 5.55 1.10
CA MET A 174 12.42 4.73 0.24
C MET A 174 13.83 5.31 0.16
N LEU A 175 13.94 6.62 -0.06
CA LEU A 175 15.24 7.31 -0.09
C LEU A 175 15.99 7.24 1.25
N GLU A 176 15.29 7.42 2.38
CA GLU A 176 15.88 7.37 3.72
C GLU A 176 16.39 5.97 4.10
N ASN A 177 15.91 4.91 3.47
CA ASN A 177 16.19 3.51 3.84
C ASN A 177 16.90 2.72 2.73
N ASP A 178 17.26 3.34 1.61
CA ASP A 178 17.87 2.71 0.43
C ASP A 178 17.05 1.54 -0.11
N VAL A 179 15.73 1.73 -0.24
CA VAL A 179 14.77 0.74 -0.76
C VAL A 179 14.59 0.94 -2.25
#